data_0ee3c169ab791388f1e7d0033cb03115
#
_entry.id   0ee3c169ab791388f1e7d0033cb03115
#
_cell.length_a   1.000
_cell.length_b   1.000
_cell.length_c   1.000
_cell.angle_alpha   90.00
_cell.angle_beta   90.00
_cell.angle_gamma   90.00
#
_symmetry.space_group_name_H-M   'P 1'
#
loop_
_entity.id
_entity.type
_entity.pdbx_description
1 polymer ?
#
loop_
_entity_poly.entity_id
_entity_poly.type
_entity_poly.pdbx_seq_one_letter_code
_entity_poly.pdbx_strand_id
1 'polypeptide(L)'
;CYYKPSGLKNGSYIRVGERDDRMTNYELYSLQSYNEHIIEDTRPNKRAKIDNLNSDLLKSYITKLKSNKPHFSNNNYNECLKLCGIVDSNQDDLYPTLAGTLIFCDYPQNFYPQLFVACIVVPGTEIGDIGPLGERFIDNKRVEGTIEEMLDETMNFLRRNMKTSIIIDEDGKRINRSEYPLEALREAVANALIHRDYSIQTENAYISVNMYTDRIEILSPGTLFGSNKLEKLGTATTMEARNPNIVRILEEKGAII
;
A
#
# COMPACT_ATOMS: atom_id res chain seq x y z
N CYS A 1 7.94 -7.10 -26.92
CA CYS A 1 8.74 -6.89 -28.15
C CYS A 1 8.98 -5.42 -28.40
N TYR A 2 10.14 -5.05 -28.95
CA TYR A 2 10.52 -3.68 -29.28
C TYR A 2 10.92 -3.54 -30.77
N TYR A 3 10.22 -2.68 -31.50
CA TYR A 3 10.53 -2.33 -32.86
C TYR A 3 11.29 -1.00 -32.94
N LYS A 4 12.60 -1.07 -32.92
CA LYS A 4 13.53 0.07 -32.85
C LYS A 4 13.26 1.25 -33.78
N PRO A 5 12.91 1.05 -35.08
CA PRO A 5 12.64 2.17 -36.00
C PRO A 5 11.46 3.06 -35.61
N SER A 6 10.48 2.54 -34.85
CA SER A 6 9.31 3.30 -34.38
C SER A 6 9.55 4.09 -33.11
N GLY A 7 10.74 3.99 -32.50
CA GLY A 7 11.07 4.58 -31.21
C GLY A 7 10.39 3.86 -30.04
N LEU A 8 10.80 4.17 -28.82
CA LEU A 8 10.36 3.47 -27.61
C LEU A 8 8.83 3.51 -27.46
N LYS A 9 8.24 4.69 -27.57
CA LYS A 9 6.79 4.89 -27.35
C LYS A 9 5.90 4.15 -28.38
N ASN A 10 6.32 4.09 -29.63
CA ASN A 10 5.51 3.52 -30.71
C ASN A 10 5.94 2.12 -31.14
N GLY A 11 7.10 1.66 -30.70
CA GLY A 11 7.72 0.39 -31.08
C GLY A 11 7.72 -0.66 -29.98
N SER A 12 7.14 -0.38 -28.81
CA SER A 12 7.09 -1.34 -27.71
C SER A 12 5.73 -2.03 -27.64
N TYR A 13 5.76 -3.36 -27.58
CA TYR A 13 4.58 -4.21 -27.59
C TYR A 13 4.62 -5.21 -26.42
N ILE A 14 3.46 -5.49 -25.86
CA ILE A 14 3.23 -6.50 -24.82
C ILE A 14 2.31 -7.59 -25.37
N ARG A 15 2.55 -8.83 -24.97
CA ARG A 15 1.70 -9.96 -25.33
C ARG A 15 0.48 -9.99 -24.40
N VAL A 16 -0.71 -9.89 -25.02
CA VAL A 16 -1.99 -9.97 -24.31
C VAL A 16 -2.80 -11.11 -24.91
N GLY A 17 -2.80 -12.27 -24.24
CA GLY A 17 -3.39 -13.48 -24.79
C GLY A 17 -2.69 -13.90 -26.08
N GLU A 18 -3.43 -13.95 -27.21
CA GLU A 18 -2.91 -14.40 -28.52
C GLU A 18 -2.41 -13.26 -29.42
N ARG A 19 -2.52 -12.01 -29.00
CA ARG A 19 -2.09 -10.84 -29.80
C ARG A 19 -1.04 -9.99 -29.11
N ASP A 20 -0.33 -9.20 -29.90
CA ASP A 20 0.63 -8.21 -29.43
C ASP A 20 -0.03 -6.84 -29.45
N ASP A 21 -0.29 -6.27 -28.27
CA ASP A 21 -0.83 -4.94 -28.10
C ASP A 21 0.31 -3.94 -27.87
N ARG A 22 0.11 -2.68 -28.30
CA ARG A 22 1.08 -1.60 -28.04
C ARG A 22 1.07 -1.27 -26.56
N MET A 23 2.27 -1.18 -25.97
CA MET A 23 2.42 -0.77 -24.56
C MET A 23 1.88 0.63 -24.34
N THR A 24 1.13 0.80 -23.25
CA THR A 24 0.72 2.09 -22.72
C THR A 24 1.92 2.85 -22.16
N ASN A 25 1.77 4.16 -21.95
CA ASN A 25 2.82 4.96 -21.31
C ASN A 25 3.14 4.46 -19.87
N TYR A 26 2.14 3.95 -19.18
CA TYR A 26 2.32 3.37 -17.84
C TYR A 26 3.15 2.08 -17.87
N GLU A 27 2.84 1.15 -18.77
CA GLU A 27 3.60 -0.10 -18.93
C GLU A 27 5.05 0.16 -19.34
N LEU A 28 5.28 1.14 -20.23
CA LEU A 28 6.62 1.57 -20.61
C LEU A 28 7.39 2.13 -19.41
N TYR A 29 6.76 3.00 -18.64
CA TYR A 29 7.35 3.57 -17.42
C TYR A 29 7.67 2.47 -16.40
N SER A 30 6.74 1.56 -16.14
CA SER A 30 6.93 0.45 -15.21
C SER A 30 8.11 -0.43 -15.59
N LEU A 31 8.25 -0.76 -16.89
CA LEU A 31 9.36 -1.56 -17.40
C LEU A 31 10.70 -0.80 -17.30
N GLN A 32 10.72 0.48 -17.61
CA GLN A 32 11.93 1.31 -17.51
C GLN A 32 12.35 1.47 -16.04
N SER A 33 11.42 1.79 -15.18
CA SER A 33 11.64 1.95 -13.74
C SER A 33 12.22 0.67 -13.13
N TYR A 34 11.68 -0.48 -13.51
CA TYR A 34 12.21 -1.77 -13.07
C TYR A 34 13.66 -2.01 -13.57
N ASN A 35 13.93 -1.76 -14.86
CA ASN A 35 15.26 -1.94 -15.45
C ASN A 35 16.30 -0.97 -14.87
N GLU A 36 15.90 0.24 -14.51
CA GLU A 36 16.75 1.27 -13.91
C GLU A 36 16.84 1.15 -12.39
N HIS A 37 16.19 0.14 -11.80
CA HIS A 37 16.13 -0.08 -10.36
C HIS A 37 15.63 1.15 -9.57
N ILE A 38 14.65 1.86 -10.13
CA ILE A 38 14.03 3.00 -9.46
C ILE A 38 13.16 2.49 -8.31
N ILE A 39 13.52 2.84 -7.10
CA ILE A 39 12.79 2.51 -5.87
C ILE A 39 11.98 3.73 -5.45
N GLU A 40 10.68 3.75 -5.76
CA GLU A 40 9.81 4.92 -5.57
C GLU A 40 9.65 5.34 -4.11
N ASP A 41 9.70 4.42 -3.17
CA ASP A 41 9.54 4.70 -1.75
C ASP A 41 10.74 5.46 -1.13
N THR A 42 11.90 5.51 -1.85
CA THR A 42 13.04 6.35 -1.48
C THR A 42 12.96 7.78 -2.02
N ARG A 43 12.00 8.07 -2.90
CA ARG A 43 11.85 9.39 -3.51
C ARG A 43 11.70 10.48 -2.45
N PRO A 44 12.57 11.54 -2.47
CA PRO A 44 12.49 12.61 -1.47
C PRO A 44 11.25 13.48 -1.68
N ASN A 45 10.54 13.76 -0.60
CA ASN A 45 9.44 14.71 -0.56
C ASN A 45 9.98 16.12 -0.30
N LYS A 46 10.31 16.85 -1.35
CA LYS A 46 10.89 18.22 -1.25
C LYS A 46 9.91 19.26 -0.71
N ARG A 47 8.62 18.94 -0.56
CA ARG A 47 7.60 19.81 0.05
C ARG A 47 7.53 19.66 1.56
N ALA A 48 8.08 18.55 2.11
CA ALA A 48 8.10 18.25 3.52
C ALA A 48 9.47 18.56 4.13
N LYS A 49 9.47 18.87 5.43
CA LYS A 49 10.66 18.99 6.28
C LYS A 49 10.67 17.87 7.32
N ILE A 50 11.80 17.64 7.95
CA ILE A 50 11.91 16.66 9.06
C ILE A 50 10.90 16.96 10.16
N ASP A 51 10.65 18.23 10.46
CA ASP A 51 9.70 18.67 11.48
C ASP A 51 8.24 18.29 11.18
N ASN A 52 7.93 17.86 9.95
CA ASN A 52 6.63 17.31 9.60
C ASN A 52 6.49 15.82 9.98
N LEU A 53 7.58 15.18 10.37
CA LEU A 53 7.57 13.80 10.86
C LEU A 53 7.38 13.80 12.38
N ASN A 54 6.60 12.87 12.88
CA ASN A 54 6.33 12.69 14.30
C ASN A 54 7.63 12.29 15.05
N SER A 55 8.15 13.22 15.83
CA SER A 55 9.43 13.08 16.53
C SER A 55 9.43 11.93 17.54
N ASP A 56 8.31 11.65 18.17
CA ASP A 56 8.21 10.62 19.21
C ASP A 56 8.14 9.23 18.60
N LEU A 57 7.39 9.07 17.50
CA LEU A 57 7.39 7.83 16.71
C LEU A 57 8.78 7.53 16.15
N LEU A 58 9.46 8.54 15.60
CA LEU A 58 10.82 8.39 15.09
C LEU A 58 11.81 7.99 16.18
N LYS A 59 11.79 8.67 17.34
CA LYS A 59 12.68 8.34 18.47
C LYS A 59 12.44 6.92 18.97
N SER A 60 11.17 6.53 19.12
CA SER A 60 10.78 5.19 19.54
C SER A 60 11.31 4.14 18.55
N TYR A 61 11.09 4.36 17.24
CA TYR A 61 11.58 3.47 16.19
C TYR A 61 13.11 3.34 16.20
N ILE A 62 13.84 4.45 16.24
CA ILE A 62 15.32 4.44 16.24
C ILE A 62 15.87 3.79 17.52
N THR A 63 15.22 3.98 18.67
CA THR A 63 15.61 3.32 19.93
C THR A 63 15.45 1.80 19.81
N LYS A 64 14.30 1.34 19.31
CA LYS A 64 14.04 -0.09 19.04
C LYS A 64 15.04 -0.66 18.04
N LEU A 65 15.32 0.08 16.95
CA LEU A 65 16.29 -0.32 15.93
C LEU A 65 17.69 -0.52 16.51
N LYS A 66 18.18 0.43 17.30
CA LYS A 66 19.50 0.37 17.94
C LYS A 66 19.62 -0.77 18.93
N SER A 67 18.54 -1.10 19.65
CA SER A 67 18.53 -2.23 20.59
C SER A 67 18.57 -3.58 19.86
N ASN A 68 17.90 -3.69 18.72
CA ASN A 68 17.78 -4.95 17.98
C ASN A 68 18.92 -5.18 16.97
N LYS A 69 19.56 -4.10 16.49
CA LYS A 69 20.61 -4.15 15.47
C LYS A 69 21.88 -3.40 15.93
N PRO A 70 22.88 -4.15 16.48
CA PRO A 70 24.11 -3.55 17.01
C PRO A 70 24.85 -2.64 16.03
N HIS A 71 24.73 -2.88 14.72
CA HIS A 71 25.38 -2.06 13.69
C HIS A 71 24.92 -0.58 13.69
N PHE A 72 23.71 -0.30 14.21
CA PHE A 72 23.19 1.07 14.32
C PHE A 72 23.62 1.80 15.59
N SER A 73 24.25 1.11 16.56
CA SER A 73 24.56 1.67 17.88
C SER A 73 25.49 2.88 17.81
N ASN A 74 26.46 2.86 16.88
CA ASN A 74 27.48 3.90 16.73
C ASN A 74 27.04 5.06 15.83
N ASN A 75 25.92 4.92 15.11
CA ASN A 75 25.43 5.96 14.21
C ASN A 75 24.69 7.04 14.99
N ASN A 76 24.86 8.30 14.58
CA ASN A 76 24.05 9.38 15.11
C ASN A 76 22.60 9.28 14.62
N TYR A 77 21.70 10.10 15.16
CA TYR A 77 20.26 10.04 14.86
C TYR A 77 19.97 10.24 13.37
N ASN A 78 20.56 11.27 12.76
CA ASN A 78 20.32 11.57 11.33
C ASN A 78 20.90 10.50 10.40
N GLU A 79 22.02 9.90 10.76
CA GLU A 79 22.59 8.75 10.04
C GLU A 79 21.65 7.55 10.08
N CYS A 80 21.06 7.26 11.24
CA CYS A 80 20.06 6.19 11.36
C CYS A 80 18.87 6.45 10.45
N LEU A 81 18.32 7.68 10.42
CA LEU A 81 17.21 8.03 9.55
C LEU A 81 17.53 7.82 8.06
N LYS A 82 18.73 8.21 7.63
CA LYS A 82 19.22 7.99 6.25
C LYS A 82 19.38 6.50 5.93
N LEU A 83 20.05 5.74 6.79
CA LEU A 83 20.27 4.31 6.61
C LEU A 83 18.95 3.50 6.58
N CYS A 84 17.92 3.99 7.29
CA CYS A 84 16.60 3.40 7.25
C CYS A 84 15.76 3.88 6.05
N GLY A 85 16.27 4.74 5.17
CA GLY A 85 15.51 5.26 4.04
C GLY A 85 14.31 6.13 4.44
N ILE A 86 14.31 6.68 5.67
CA ILE A 86 13.25 7.57 6.18
C ILE A 86 13.46 8.98 5.66
N VAL A 87 14.72 9.40 5.55
CA VAL A 87 15.11 10.68 4.98
C VAL A 87 16.18 10.49 3.91
N ASP A 88 16.20 11.37 2.95
CA ASP A 88 17.27 11.52 1.96
C ASP A 88 17.91 12.90 2.09
N SER A 89 19.15 13.03 1.62
CA SER A 89 19.91 14.29 1.66
C SER A 89 20.15 14.81 0.25
N ASN A 90 19.80 16.07 0.04
CA ASN A 90 20.24 16.81 -1.13
C ASN A 90 21.10 17.99 -0.67
N GLN A 91 22.41 17.93 -0.97
CA GLN A 91 23.41 18.83 -0.41
C GLN A 91 23.39 18.77 1.13
N ASP A 92 23.11 19.87 1.82
CA ASP A 92 23.07 19.95 3.29
C ASP A 92 21.66 19.79 3.87
N ASP A 93 20.62 19.76 3.02
CA ASP A 93 19.22 19.64 3.46
C ASP A 93 18.78 18.17 3.54
N LEU A 94 18.04 17.85 4.60
CA LEU A 94 17.40 16.56 4.80
C LEU A 94 15.91 16.65 4.48
N TYR A 95 15.46 15.78 3.60
CA TYR A 95 14.05 15.66 3.20
C TYR A 95 13.49 14.29 3.59
N PRO A 96 12.27 14.21 4.15
CA PRO A 96 11.58 12.94 4.26
C PRO A 96 11.49 12.24 2.91
N THR A 97 11.69 10.95 2.88
CA THR A 97 11.37 10.14 1.70
C THR A 97 9.85 9.90 1.62
N LEU A 98 9.38 9.31 0.54
CA LEU A 98 8.00 8.87 0.45
C LEU A 98 7.66 7.88 1.57
N ALA A 99 8.53 6.88 1.82
CA ALA A 99 8.37 5.94 2.93
C ALA A 99 8.34 6.66 4.29
N GLY A 100 9.29 7.56 4.53
CA GLY A 100 9.33 8.38 5.75
C GLY A 100 8.06 9.21 5.94
N THR A 101 7.55 9.82 4.87
CA THR A 101 6.31 10.61 4.90
C THR A 101 5.10 9.73 5.19
N LEU A 102 4.94 8.59 4.51
CA LEU A 102 3.77 7.73 4.65
C LEU A 102 3.70 6.98 5.99
N ILE A 103 4.83 6.82 6.69
CA ILE A 103 4.87 6.05 7.94
C ILE A 103 4.98 6.94 9.18
N PHE A 104 5.67 8.08 9.07
CA PHE A 104 6.00 8.90 10.24
C PHE A 104 5.42 10.33 10.22
N CYS A 105 4.81 10.78 9.12
CA CYS A 105 4.16 12.09 9.10
C CYS A 105 2.78 12.00 9.77
N ASP A 106 2.43 12.98 10.61
CA ASP A 106 1.12 13.02 11.27
C ASP A 106 -0.04 13.09 10.27
N TYR A 107 0.16 13.71 9.10
CA TYR A 107 -0.86 13.79 8.06
C TYR A 107 -0.21 13.77 6.66
N PRO A 108 0.10 12.56 6.13
CA PRO A 108 0.74 12.39 4.82
C PRO A 108 -0.04 13.01 3.66
N GLN A 109 -1.38 13.03 3.76
CA GLN A 109 -2.29 13.54 2.73
C GLN A 109 -2.16 15.05 2.51
N ASN A 110 -1.53 15.78 3.41
CA ASN A 110 -1.15 17.17 3.18
C ASN A 110 -0.18 17.32 1.98
N PHE A 111 0.66 16.31 1.77
CA PHE A 111 1.63 16.25 0.67
C PHE A 111 1.14 15.42 -0.50
N TYR A 112 0.36 14.38 -0.22
CA TYR A 112 -0.15 13.40 -1.18
C TYR A 112 -1.67 13.20 -1.00
N PRO A 113 -2.51 14.17 -1.45
CA PRO A 113 -3.94 14.19 -1.16
C PRO A 113 -4.73 12.98 -1.64
N GLN A 114 -4.21 12.22 -2.62
CA GLN A 114 -4.87 11.05 -3.18
C GLN A 114 -4.35 9.71 -2.61
N LEU A 115 -3.36 9.75 -1.71
CA LEU A 115 -2.88 8.55 -1.04
C LEU A 115 -3.74 8.23 0.20
N PHE A 116 -4.98 7.82 -0.04
CA PHE A 116 -5.96 7.42 0.96
C PHE A 116 -6.65 6.11 0.55
N VAL A 117 -7.45 5.54 1.44
CA VAL A 117 -8.34 4.40 1.14
C VAL A 117 -9.78 4.88 1.13
N ALA A 118 -10.48 4.68 0.01
CA ALA A 118 -11.92 4.88 -0.09
C ALA A 118 -12.64 3.57 0.24
N CYS A 119 -13.40 3.56 1.33
CA CYS A 119 -14.20 2.42 1.75
C CYS A 119 -15.67 2.70 1.47
N ILE A 120 -16.37 1.79 0.79
CA ILE A 120 -17.80 1.88 0.53
C ILE A 120 -18.50 0.56 0.80
N VAL A 121 -19.76 0.62 1.23
CA VAL A 121 -20.68 -0.51 1.31
C VAL A 121 -21.81 -0.30 0.32
N VAL A 122 -21.89 -1.20 -0.66
CA VAL A 122 -22.85 -1.17 -1.75
C VAL A 122 -24.09 -1.99 -1.36
N PRO A 123 -25.32 -1.51 -1.60
CA PRO A 123 -26.54 -2.23 -1.22
C PRO A 123 -26.83 -3.49 -2.06
N GLY A 124 -26.10 -3.70 -3.15
CA GLY A 124 -26.25 -4.81 -4.08
C GLY A 124 -24.93 -5.51 -4.42
N THR A 125 -24.88 -6.08 -5.63
CA THR A 125 -23.72 -6.81 -6.18
C THR A 125 -22.93 -6.01 -7.19
N GLU A 126 -23.45 -4.86 -7.63
CA GLU A 126 -22.82 -4.00 -8.63
C GLU A 126 -22.74 -2.53 -8.16
N ILE A 127 -21.70 -1.82 -8.60
CA ILE A 127 -21.61 -0.37 -8.40
C ILE A 127 -22.77 0.29 -9.15
N GLY A 128 -23.59 1.05 -8.41
CA GLY A 128 -24.77 1.72 -8.96
C GLY A 128 -26.09 1.07 -8.57
N ASP A 129 -26.07 -0.10 -7.94
CA ASP A 129 -27.24 -0.67 -7.32
C ASP A 129 -27.81 0.29 -6.27
N ILE A 130 -29.15 0.33 -6.18
CA ILE A 130 -29.89 1.22 -5.28
C ILE A 130 -30.56 0.38 -4.23
N GLY A 131 -30.40 0.73 -2.98
CA GLY A 131 -31.05 0.05 -1.87
C GLY A 131 -32.54 0.39 -1.75
N PRO A 132 -33.26 -0.30 -0.86
CA PRO A 132 -34.71 -0.16 -0.72
C PRO A 132 -35.20 1.25 -0.37
N LEU A 133 -34.34 2.08 0.22
CA LEU A 133 -34.68 3.47 0.59
C LEU A 133 -34.15 4.50 -0.43
N GLY A 134 -33.58 4.03 -1.56
CA GLY A 134 -32.98 4.87 -2.59
C GLY A 134 -31.52 5.23 -2.33
N GLU A 135 -30.88 4.61 -1.34
CA GLU A 135 -29.48 4.80 -1.00
C GLU A 135 -28.56 4.14 -2.04
N ARG A 136 -27.51 4.89 -2.45
CA ARG A 136 -26.44 4.37 -3.31
C ARG A 136 -25.33 3.64 -2.53
N PHE A 137 -25.13 4.04 -1.29
CA PHE A 137 -24.18 3.42 -0.38
C PHE A 137 -24.82 3.28 0.99
N ILE A 138 -24.64 2.13 1.62
CA ILE A 138 -25.10 1.88 3.00
C ILE A 138 -24.17 2.61 3.98
N ASP A 139 -22.85 2.59 3.69
CA ASP A 139 -21.82 3.30 4.45
C ASP A 139 -20.70 3.71 3.51
N ASN A 140 -20.01 4.80 3.82
CA ASN A 140 -18.82 5.21 3.11
C ASN A 140 -17.85 5.92 4.07
N LYS A 141 -16.57 5.77 3.80
CA LYS A 141 -15.52 6.44 4.56
C LYS A 141 -14.30 6.70 3.68
N ARG A 142 -13.77 7.92 3.75
CA ARG A 142 -12.42 8.24 3.30
C ARG A 142 -11.48 8.02 4.48
N VAL A 143 -10.53 7.11 4.34
CA VAL A 143 -9.56 6.74 5.38
C VAL A 143 -8.22 7.35 5.03
N GLU A 144 -7.74 8.25 5.87
CA GLU A 144 -6.51 9.01 5.75
C GLU A 144 -5.60 8.74 6.96
N GLY A 145 -4.37 9.24 6.93
CA GLY A 145 -3.34 9.06 7.95
C GLY A 145 -2.14 8.31 7.42
N THR A 146 -1.32 7.80 8.31
CA THR A 146 -0.20 6.92 8.01
C THR A 146 -0.68 5.57 7.45
N ILE A 147 0.24 4.77 6.90
CA ILE A 147 -0.10 3.42 6.40
C ILE A 147 -0.72 2.56 7.52
N GLU A 148 -0.19 2.64 8.74
CA GLU A 148 -0.70 1.89 9.90
C GLU A 148 -2.11 2.35 10.27
N GLU A 149 -2.34 3.66 10.35
CA GLU A 149 -3.66 4.22 10.64
C GLU A 149 -4.67 3.87 9.53
N MET A 150 -4.27 3.96 8.28
CA MET A 150 -5.12 3.55 7.16
C MET A 150 -5.49 2.07 7.21
N LEU A 151 -4.53 1.20 7.57
CA LEU A 151 -4.80 -0.23 7.75
C LEU A 151 -5.80 -0.47 8.87
N ASP A 152 -5.57 0.10 10.06
CA ASP A 152 -6.41 -0.13 11.22
C ASP A 152 -7.82 0.45 11.05
N GLU A 153 -7.94 1.67 10.50
CA GLU A 153 -9.24 2.29 10.24
C GLU A 153 -10.04 1.60 9.12
N THR A 154 -9.37 1.07 8.09
CA THR A 154 -10.02 0.24 7.07
C THR A 154 -10.53 -1.06 7.69
N MET A 155 -9.75 -1.71 8.55
CA MET A 155 -10.20 -2.90 9.27
C MET A 155 -11.35 -2.61 10.23
N ASN A 156 -11.36 -1.45 10.88
CA ASN A 156 -12.49 -1.01 11.72
C ASN A 156 -13.75 -0.79 10.89
N PHE A 157 -13.63 -0.18 9.70
CA PHE A 157 -14.73 0.00 8.75
C PHE A 157 -15.30 -1.36 8.32
N LEU A 158 -14.45 -2.30 7.92
CA LEU A 158 -14.87 -3.64 7.50
C LEU A 158 -15.57 -4.39 8.63
N ARG A 159 -14.99 -4.41 9.84
CA ARG A 159 -15.59 -5.08 11.02
C ARG A 159 -16.96 -4.54 11.35
N ARG A 160 -17.18 -3.22 11.26
CA ARG A 160 -18.47 -2.58 11.55
C ARG A 160 -19.55 -2.98 10.56
N ASN A 161 -19.20 -3.21 9.31
CA ASN A 161 -20.15 -3.46 8.23
C ASN A 161 -20.32 -4.93 7.88
N MET A 162 -19.44 -5.82 8.38
CA MET A 162 -19.57 -7.27 8.17
C MET A 162 -20.67 -7.88 9.03
N LYS A 163 -21.34 -8.88 8.48
CA LYS A 163 -22.30 -9.73 9.23
C LYS A 163 -21.52 -10.66 10.17
N THR A 164 -22.10 -10.86 11.34
CA THR A 164 -21.59 -11.83 12.32
C THR A 164 -22.67 -12.86 12.59
N SER A 165 -22.35 -14.13 12.39
CA SER A 165 -23.24 -15.26 12.68
C SER A 165 -22.83 -15.88 14.02
N ILE A 166 -23.82 -16.37 14.76
CA ILE A 166 -23.61 -17.14 15.98
C ILE A 166 -23.64 -18.60 15.61
N ILE A 167 -22.58 -19.32 15.90
CA ILE A 167 -22.46 -20.76 15.70
C ILE A 167 -22.33 -21.40 17.09
N ILE A 168 -22.97 -22.55 17.27
CA ILE A 168 -22.75 -23.41 18.43
C ILE A 168 -21.80 -24.50 17.98
N ASP A 169 -20.64 -24.64 18.63
CA ASP A 169 -19.66 -25.69 18.33
C ASP A 169 -20.12 -27.06 18.82
N GLU A 170 -19.31 -28.10 18.54
CA GLU A 170 -19.60 -29.48 18.94
C GLU A 170 -19.64 -29.65 20.47
N ASP A 171 -19.01 -28.76 21.24
CA ASP A 171 -19.00 -28.73 22.70
C ASP A 171 -20.15 -27.90 23.30
N GLY A 172 -21.06 -27.36 22.46
CA GLY A 172 -22.17 -26.51 22.89
C GLY A 172 -21.78 -25.06 23.21
N LYS A 173 -20.56 -24.63 22.89
CA LYS A 173 -20.10 -23.26 23.10
C LYS A 173 -20.54 -22.35 21.96
N ARG A 174 -20.96 -21.13 22.35
CA ARG A 174 -21.32 -20.08 21.39
C ARG A 174 -20.03 -19.43 20.80
N ILE A 175 -19.87 -19.50 19.49
CA ILE A 175 -18.80 -18.85 18.73
C ILE A 175 -19.42 -17.78 17.83
N ASN A 176 -18.90 -16.57 17.90
CA ASN A 176 -19.21 -15.50 16.95
C ASN A 176 -18.29 -15.67 15.72
N ARG A 177 -18.87 -15.98 14.57
CA ARG A 177 -18.15 -16.11 13.31
C ARG A 177 -18.43 -14.91 12.42
N SER A 178 -17.38 -14.17 12.09
CA SER A 178 -17.45 -13.11 11.08
C SER A 178 -17.62 -13.71 9.68
N GLU A 179 -18.28 -12.96 8.81
CA GLU A 179 -18.56 -13.35 7.40
C GLU A 179 -17.27 -13.66 6.63
N TYR A 180 -16.22 -12.88 6.89
CA TYR A 180 -14.88 -13.07 6.32
C TYR A 180 -13.83 -13.27 7.42
N PRO A 181 -12.77 -14.08 7.18
CA PRO A 181 -11.64 -14.20 8.10
C PRO A 181 -10.91 -12.86 8.25
N LEU A 182 -10.84 -12.34 9.48
CA LEU A 182 -10.26 -11.01 9.74
C LEU A 182 -8.76 -10.95 9.41
N GLU A 183 -8.04 -12.04 9.62
CA GLU A 183 -6.61 -12.14 9.31
C GLU A 183 -6.37 -12.04 7.80
N ALA A 184 -7.16 -12.76 6.98
CA ALA A 184 -7.06 -12.68 5.53
C ALA A 184 -7.42 -11.29 4.99
N LEU A 185 -8.43 -10.63 5.58
CA LEU A 185 -8.76 -9.25 5.20
C LEU A 185 -7.65 -8.27 5.57
N ARG A 186 -7.07 -8.40 6.78
CA ARG A 186 -5.95 -7.57 7.22
C ARG A 186 -4.77 -7.72 6.28
N GLU A 187 -4.42 -8.95 5.92
CA GLU A 187 -3.36 -9.24 4.96
C GLU A 187 -3.64 -8.62 3.59
N ALA A 188 -4.86 -8.76 3.07
CA ALA A 188 -5.24 -8.20 1.78
C ALA A 188 -5.18 -6.65 1.77
N VAL A 189 -5.65 -5.99 2.83
CA VAL A 189 -5.58 -4.53 2.97
C VAL A 189 -4.13 -4.08 3.16
N ALA A 190 -3.34 -4.77 3.99
CA ALA A 190 -1.92 -4.49 4.17
C ALA A 190 -1.18 -4.59 2.83
N ASN A 191 -1.39 -5.68 2.08
CA ASN A 191 -0.79 -5.88 0.76
C ASN A 191 -1.19 -4.79 -0.24
N ALA A 192 -2.44 -4.33 -0.22
CA ALA A 192 -2.90 -3.23 -1.06
C ALA A 192 -2.17 -1.91 -0.74
N LEU A 193 -1.85 -1.65 0.53
CA LEU A 193 -1.12 -0.47 0.99
C LEU A 193 0.38 -0.57 0.69
N ILE A 194 1.02 -1.69 1.08
CA ILE A 194 2.50 -1.81 1.00
C ILE A 194 3.02 -2.08 -0.41
N HIS A 195 2.25 -2.76 -1.26
CA HIS A 195 2.62 -3.08 -2.63
C HIS A 195 1.99 -2.16 -3.69
N ARG A 196 1.27 -1.12 -3.25
CA ARG A 196 0.75 -0.09 -4.14
C ARG A 196 1.86 0.50 -5.01
N ASP A 197 1.53 0.81 -6.25
CA ASP A 197 2.39 1.64 -7.07
C ASP A 197 2.33 3.10 -6.60
N TYR A 198 3.43 3.59 -6.02
CA TYR A 198 3.58 4.96 -5.54
C TYR A 198 4.27 5.88 -6.56
N SER A 199 4.41 5.44 -7.81
CA SER A 199 5.00 6.26 -8.85
C SER A 199 4.16 7.50 -9.17
N ILE A 200 4.77 8.47 -9.84
CA ILE A 200 4.10 9.69 -10.29
C ILE A 200 2.89 9.37 -11.20
N GLN A 201 2.93 8.24 -11.90
CA GLN A 201 1.84 7.83 -12.82
C GLN A 201 0.55 7.46 -12.08
N THR A 202 0.67 6.96 -10.86
CA THR A 202 -0.46 6.48 -10.03
C THR A 202 -0.68 7.32 -8.76
N GLU A 203 0.15 8.34 -8.51
CA GLU A 203 0.08 9.18 -7.31
C GLU A 203 -1.31 9.84 -7.12
N ASN A 204 -2.02 10.10 -8.22
CA ASN A 204 -3.35 10.71 -8.20
C ASN A 204 -4.51 9.70 -8.12
N ALA A 205 -4.24 8.40 -7.96
CA ALA A 205 -5.24 7.38 -7.74
C ALA A 205 -5.29 7.01 -6.25
N TYR A 206 -6.41 6.49 -5.78
CA TYR A 206 -6.58 6.01 -4.40
C TYR A 206 -6.81 4.49 -4.38
N ILE A 207 -6.63 3.87 -3.22
CA ILE A 207 -7.03 2.48 -2.98
C ILE A 207 -8.53 2.48 -2.71
N SER A 208 -9.28 1.56 -3.33
CA SER A 208 -10.69 1.38 -3.01
C SER A 208 -10.95 0.02 -2.38
N VAL A 209 -11.81 0.02 -1.35
CA VAL A 209 -12.31 -1.15 -0.65
C VAL A 209 -13.82 -1.14 -0.76
N ASN A 210 -14.36 -1.97 -1.64
CA ASN A 210 -15.78 -2.03 -1.97
C ASN A 210 -16.38 -3.29 -1.37
N MET A 211 -17.29 -3.13 -0.43
CA MET A 211 -18.01 -4.22 0.21
C MET A 211 -19.39 -4.35 -0.45
N TYR A 212 -19.60 -5.44 -1.16
CA TYR A 212 -20.88 -5.81 -1.78
C TYR A 212 -21.63 -6.81 -0.90
N THR A 213 -22.83 -7.19 -1.31
CA THR A 213 -23.63 -8.17 -0.56
C THR A 213 -23.08 -9.59 -0.65
N ASP A 214 -22.20 -9.88 -1.63
CA ASP A 214 -21.68 -11.22 -1.93
C ASP A 214 -20.13 -11.30 -1.87
N ARG A 215 -19.41 -10.15 -1.88
CA ARG A 215 -17.93 -10.10 -1.91
C ARG A 215 -17.38 -8.79 -1.37
N ILE A 216 -16.07 -8.80 -1.13
CA ILE A 216 -15.26 -7.59 -0.91
C ILE A 216 -14.24 -7.50 -2.04
N GLU A 217 -14.15 -6.33 -2.67
CA GLU A 217 -13.13 -6.01 -3.67
C GLU A 217 -12.16 -4.99 -3.12
N ILE A 218 -10.85 -5.28 -3.22
CA ILE A 218 -9.78 -4.36 -2.86
C ILE A 218 -9.01 -4.05 -4.14
N LEU A 219 -9.05 -2.80 -4.56
CA LEU A 219 -8.41 -2.30 -5.78
C LEU A 219 -7.27 -1.37 -5.41
N SER A 220 -6.04 -1.77 -5.68
CA SER A 220 -4.85 -0.97 -5.47
C SER A 220 -4.26 -0.51 -6.81
N PRO A 221 -3.87 0.77 -6.96
CA PRO A 221 -3.24 1.26 -8.18
C PRO A 221 -1.93 0.54 -8.48
N GLY A 222 -1.77 0.10 -9.70
CA GLY A 222 -0.57 -0.55 -10.19
C GLY A 222 -0.85 -1.90 -10.86
N THR A 223 0.24 -2.57 -11.23
CA THR A 223 0.25 -3.93 -11.79
C THR A 223 1.20 -4.79 -10.94
N LEU A 224 1.28 -6.09 -11.21
CA LEU A 224 2.30 -6.94 -10.58
C LEU A 224 3.71 -6.39 -10.88
N PHE A 225 4.55 -6.34 -9.85
CA PHE A 225 5.89 -5.76 -9.94
C PHE A 225 6.94 -6.82 -10.26
N GLY A 226 7.91 -6.45 -11.09
CA GLY A 226 9.09 -7.25 -11.38
C GLY A 226 8.76 -8.59 -12.05
N SER A 227 9.34 -9.65 -11.55
CA SER A 227 9.15 -11.03 -12.02
C SER A 227 7.92 -11.72 -11.43
N ASN A 228 7.14 -11.03 -10.59
CA ASN A 228 5.94 -11.59 -9.97
C ASN A 228 4.88 -11.91 -11.04
N LYS A 229 4.33 -13.11 -10.97
CA LYS A 229 3.29 -13.59 -11.89
C LYS A 229 2.06 -14.04 -11.12
N LEU A 230 0.89 -13.85 -11.72
CA LEU A 230 -0.39 -14.20 -11.11
C LEU A 230 -0.43 -15.67 -10.65
N GLU A 231 0.12 -16.59 -11.47
CA GLU A 231 0.13 -18.04 -11.18
C GLU A 231 1.02 -18.40 -9.97
N LYS A 232 1.91 -17.48 -9.55
CA LYS A 232 2.83 -17.68 -8.44
C LYS A 232 2.37 -17.00 -7.14
N LEU A 233 1.32 -16.21 -7.19
CA LEU A 233 0.76 -15.57 -5.99
C LEU A 233 0.23 -16.64 -5.03
N GLY A 234 0.59 -16.51 -3.75
CA GLY A 234 0.21 -17.48 -2.71
C GLY A 234 1.00 -18.78 -2.72
N THR A 235 2.04 -18.91 -3.55
CA THR A 235 2.98 -20.03 -3.52
C THR A 235 4.23 -19.67 -2.71
N ALA A 236 4.97 -20.67 -2.20
CA ALA A 236 6.22 -20.49 -1.45
C ALA A 236 7.40 -20.05 -2.36
N THR A 237 7.17 -19.06 -3.24
CA THR A 237 8.20 -18.49 -4.10
C THR A 237 8.60 -17.11 -3.59
N THR A 238 9.88 -16.75 -3.78
CA THR A 238 10.37 -15.41 -3.46
C THR A 238 9.62 -14.38 -4.29
N MET A 239 9.01 -13.40 -3.63
CA MET A 239 8.31 -12.29 -4.26
C MET A 239 9.17 -11.03 -4.21
N GLU A 240 9.17 -10.26 -5.29
CA GLU A 240 9.84 -8.98 -5.34
C GLU A 240 8.93 -7.91 -4.71
N ALA A 241 9.48 -7.16 -3.72
CA ALA A 241 8.77 -6.04 -3.13
C ALA A 241 8.95 -4.78 -3.98
N ARG A 242 7.84 -4.11 -4.32
CA ARG A 242 7.87 -2.82 -5.03
C ARG A 242 8.41 -1.70 -4.15
N ASN A 243 8.06 -1.71 -2.87
CA ASN A 243 8.38 -0.67 -1.89
C ASN A 243 9.17 -1.28 -0.71
N PRO A 244 10.45 -1.63 -0.91
CA PRO A 244 11.21 -2.41 0.07
C PRO A 244 11.46 -1.67 1.39
N ASN A 245 11.54 -0.33 1.39
CA ASN A 245 11.72 0.43 2.63
C ASN A 245 10.43 0.49 3.44
N ILE A 246 9.27 0.66 2.79
CA ILE A 246 7.96 0.60 3.46
C ILE A 246 7.78 -0.76 4.13
N VAL A 247 8.00 -1.87 3.38
CA VAL A 247 7.90 -3.23 3.92
C VAL A 247 8.80 -3.38 5.14
N ARG A 248 10.10 -3.12 4.98
CA ARG A 248 11.08 -3.28 6.05
C ARG A 248 10.76 -2.46 7.30
N ILE A 249 10.38 -1.19 7.16
CA ILE A 249 10.08 -0.33 8.31
C ILE A 249 8.84 -0.84 9.05
N LEU A 250 7.79 -1.26 8.33
CA LEU A 250 6.56 -1.78 8.94
C LEU A 250 6.78 -3.13 9.62
N GLU A 251 7.59 -4.03 9.05
CA GLU A 251 8.03 -5.29 9.70
C GLU A 251 8.81 -5.01 10.99
N GLU A 252 9.78 -4.09 10.96
CA GLU A 252 10.57 -3.69 12.12
C GLU A 252 9.72 -3.05 13.23
N LYS A 253 8.66 -2.32 12.85
CA LYS A 253 7.66 -1.81 13.78
C LYS A 253 6.77 -2.92 14.34
N GLY A 254 6.60 -4.02 13.61
CA GLY A 254 5.66 -5.10 13.92
C GLY A 254 4.22 -4.80 13.51
N ALA A 255 4.04 -3.91 12.54
CA ALA A 255 2.73 -3.52 12.02
C ALA A 255 2.19 -4.52 10.99
N ILE A 256 3.09 -5.23 10.33
CA ILE A 256 2.84 -6.32 9.38
C ILE A 256 3.71 -7.53 9.73
N ILE A 257 3.37 -8.71 9.19
CA ILE A 257 4.07 -9.99 9.42
C ILE A 257 4.93 -10.32 8.20
#